data_38793bb4ad7aa365215d3e91c97dce8e
#
_entry.id   38793bb4ad7aa365215d3e91c97dce8e
#
_cell.length_a   1.000
_cell.length_b   1.000
_cell.length_c   1.000
_cell.angle_alpha   90.00
_cell.angle_beta   90.00
_cell.angle_gamma   90.00
#
_symmetry.space_group_name_H-M   'P 1'
#
loop_
_entity.id
_entity.type
_entity.pdbx_description
1 polymer ?
#
loop_
_entity_poly.entity_id
_entity_poly.type
_entity_poly.pdbx_seq_one_letter_code
_entity_poly.pdbx_strand_id
1 'polypeptide(L)'
;MNYFVLENPTLTDSGSAKFVTDFLEADPFVLGKSARCPACGGLLHNRMWMPPHRVELTAWGPRFGDVAFGSVDDFLVSARFVDAWAASGLVGLTGFDPVEIVKVSQRTKGGDVLPPAYCRVNTPFSRAAIDEQASGIRWEGGGSICSECRFRGYGSTIKRLDRVVLETAPRPAEDIFFARGLWGVRIASERFATFCAEHKFLNVKLTPAENFSFRYDHLYPKT
;
A
#
# COMPACT_ATOMS: atom_id res chain seq x y z
N MET A 1 -13.81 -13.84 8.57
CA MET A 1 -13.65 -12.73 7.61
C MET A 1 -12.25 -12.87 7.05
N ASN A 2 -12.13 -12.99 5.74
CA ASN A 2 -10.84 -13.17 5.08
C ASN A 2 -10.23 -11.79 4.79
N TYR A 3 -8.94 -11.67 5.04
CA TYR A 3 -8.16 -10.49 4.69
C TYR A 3 -7.11 -10.81 3.65
N PHE A 4 -6.69 -9.79 2.93
CA PHE A 4 -5.69 -9.86 1.88
C PHE A 4 -4.67 -8.75 2.09
N VAL A 5 -3.48 -8.92 1.55
CA VAL A 5 -2.47 -7.87 1.46
C VAL A 5 -2.45 -7.35 0.03
N LEU A 6 -2.59 -6.05 -0.13
CA LEU A 6 -2.40 -5.38 -1.42
C LEU A 6 -0.91 -5.12 -1.62
N GLU A 7 -0.33 -5.81 -2.59
CA GLU A 7 1.09 -5.73 -2.92
C GLU A 7 1.30 -5.01 -4.26
N ASN A 8 2.48 -4.42 -4.39
CA ASN A 8 2.99 -4.01 -5.70
C ASN A 8 3.34 -5.28 -6.51
N PRO A 9 2.69 -5.54 -7.65
CA PRO A 9 3.07 -6.66 -8.49
C PRO A 9 4.48 -6.49 -9.04
N THR A 10 5.24 -7.57 -9.08
CA THR A 10 6.55 -7.59 -9.73
C THR A 10 6.44 -8.17 -11.14
N LEU A 11 7.45 -7.95 -11.98
CA LEU A 11 7.50 -8.53 -13.33
C LEU A 11 7.48 -10.07 -13.31
N THR A 12 7.91 -10.68 -12.22
CA THR A 12 7.89 -12.12 -12.02
C THR A 12 6.50 -12.65 -11.63
N ASP A 13 5.69 -11.83 -10.96
CA ASP A 13 4.33 -12.20 -10.53
C ASP A 13 3.33 -12.18 -11.68
N SER A 14 3.58 -11.34 -12.68
CA SER A 14 2.58 -11.01 -13.70
C SER A 14 2.42 -12.05 -14.81
N GLY A 15 3.06 -13.20 -14.70
CA GLY A 15 2.94 -14.27 -15.70
C GLY A 15 3.25 -13.82 -17.12
N SER A 16 2.48 -14.28 -18.12
CA SER A 16 2.65 -13.91 -19.53
C SER A 16 2.03 -12.57 -19.91
N ALA A 17 1.10 -12.04 -19.13
CA ALA A 17 0.33 -10.81 -19.42
C ALA A 17 0.80 -9.61 -18.59
N LYS A 18 1.96 -9.33 -18.61
CA LYS A 18 2.79 -8.53 -17.77
C LYS A 18 2.49 -7.04 -17.78
N PHE A 19 1.73 -6.61 -16.78
CA PHE A 19 1.54 -5.19 -16.50
C PHE A 19 2.14 -4.89 -15.15
N VAL A 20 3.13 -4.05 -15.12
CA VAL A 20 3.54 -3.35 -13.91
C VAL A 20 3.49 -1.88 -14.22
N THR A 21 2.80 -1.14 -13.40
CA THR A 21 2.74 0.31 -13.50
C THR A 21 3.20 0.89 -12.18
N ASP A 22 4.34 1.57 -12.25
CA ASP A 22 4.97 2.22 -11.12
C ASP A 22 5.11 3.71 -11.41
N PHE A 23 5.31 4.50 -10.37
CA PHE A 23 5.63 5.91 -10.52
C PHE A 23 6.76 6.33 -9.58
N LEU A 24 7.42 7.41 -9.96
CA LEU A 24 8.29 8.20 -9.10
C LEU A 24 7.70 9.59 -8.96
N GLU A 25 7.75 10.11 -7.76
CA GLU A 25 7.35 11.49 -7.49
C GLU A 25 8.30 12.44 -8.22
N ALA A 26 7.72 13.44 -8.91
CA ALA A 26 8.47 14.47 -9.64
C ALA A 26 8.42 15.81 -8.91
N ASP A 27 9.44 16.63 -9.13
CA ASP A 27 9.52 17.96 -8.51
C ASP A 27 8.38 18.90 -8.96
N PRO A 28 7.89 19.75 -8.04
CA PRO A 28 8.24 19.83 -6.63
C PRO A 28 7.59 18.70 -5.81
N PHE A 29 8.42 17.95 -5.08
CA PHE A 29 7.95 16.91 -4.16
C PHE A 29 7.83 17.48 -2.75
N VAL A 30 6.63 17.84 -2.37
CA VAL A 30 6.35 18.53 -1.09
C VAL A 30 5.77 17.54 -0.08
N LEU A 31 6.43 17.42 1.07
CA LEU A 31 5.97 16.57 2.16
C LEU A 31 5.41 17.41 3.32
N GLY A 32 4.17 17.15 3.68
CA GLY A 32 3.48 17.74 4.83
C GLY A 32 3.86 17.07 6.16
N LYS A 33 2.99 17.17 7.13
CA LYS A 33 3.14 16.56 8.44
C LYS A 33 2.59 15.14 8.43
N SER A 34 3.22 14.23 9.15
CA SER A 34 2.64 12.91 9.44
C SER A 34 1.66 13.01 10.61
N ALA A 35 0.62 12.18 10.58
CA ALA A 35 -0.19 11.97 11.77
C ALA A 35 0.65 11.30 12.86
N ARG A 36 0.39 11.69 14.11
CA ARG A 36 1.10 11.17 15.27
C ARG A 36 0.15 10.49 16.25
N CYS A 37 0.65 9.47 16.90
CA CYS A 37 -0.07 8.80 17.96
C CYS A 37 -0.25 9.76 19.15
N PRO A 38 -1.47 9.94 19.65
CA PRO A 38 -1.72 10.83 20.78
C PRO A 38 -1.08 10.32 22.08
N ALA A 39 -0.83 9.02 22.22
CA ALA A 39 -0.28 8.44 23.42
C ALA A 39 1.26 8.51 23.50
N CYS A 40 1.97 8.33 22.37
CA CYS A 40 3.44 8.26 22.39
C CYS A 40 4.12 9.27 21.47
N GLY A 41 3.38 10.04 20.67
CA GLY A 41 3.93 10.96 19.68
C GLY A 41 4.60 10.29 18.47
N GLY A 42 4.65 8.97 18.42
CA GLY A 42 5.21 8.21 17.30
C GLY A 42 4.43 8.46 16.01
N LEU A 43 5.12 8.34 14.87
CA LEU A 43 4.49 8.50 13.56
C LEU A 43 3.52 7.34 13.32
N LEU A 44 2.34 7.65 12.78
CA LEU A 44 1.35 6.63 12.38
C LEU A 44 1.52 6.19 10.93
N HIS A 45 2.07 7.07 10.09
CA HIS A 45 2.41 6.77 8.69
C HIS A 45 3.51 7.74 8.21
N ASN A 46 4.00 7.55 7.01
CA ASN A 46 4.92 8.47 6.37
C ASN A 46 4.34 9.90 6.27
N ARG A 47 5.20 10.87 5.97
CA ARG A 47 4.76 12.25 5.76
C ARG A 47 3.80 12.29 4.57
N MET A 48 2.70 13.01 4.73
CA MET A 48 1.69 13.17 3.68
C MET A 48 2.29 13.87 2.47
N TRP A 49 2.14 13.29 1.29
CA TRP A 49 2.50 13.96 0.05
C TRP A 49 1.47 15.05 -0.26
N MET A 50 1.96 16.30 -0.36
CA MET A 50 1.15 17.50 -0.56
C MET A 50 1.14 17.91 -2.02
N PRO A 51 0.07 18.58 -2.51
CA PRO A 51 0.01 19.08 -3.87
C PRO A 51 1.10 20.15 -4.16
N PRO A 52 1.49 20.32 -5.42
CA PRO A 52 0.99 19.60 -6.60
C PRO A 52 1.52 18.17 -6.64
N HIS A 53 0.64 17.20 -6.98
CA HIS A 53 1.04 15.82 -7.14
C HIS A 53 1.53 15.59 -8.57
N ARG A 54 2.83 15.43 -8.76
CA ARG A 54 3.48 15.27 -10.06
C ARG A 54 4.29 13.99 -10.09
N VAL A 55 4.19 13.23 -11.19
CA VAL A 55 4.83 11.91 -11.30
C VAL A 55 5.49 11.68 -12.65
N GLU A 56 6.57 10.90 -12.63
CA GLU A 56 7.06 10.16 -13.78
C GLU A 56 6.46 8.74 -13.71
N LEU A 57 5.71 8.36 -14.73
CA LEU A 57 5.01 7.07 -14.79
C LEU A 57 5.82 6.09 -15.64
N THR A 58 6.03 4.89 -15.10
CA THR A 58 6.66 3.79 -15.85
C THR A 58 5.67 2.64 -15.99
N ALA A 59 5.49 2.15 -17.22
CA ALA A 59 4.69 0.98 -17.50
C ALA A 59 5.52 -0.11 -18.17
N TRP A 60 5.39 -1.33 -17.66
CA TRP A 60 5.91 -2.56 -18.24
C TRP A 60 4.72 -3.33 -18.79
N GLY A 61 4.60 -3.37 -20.11
CA GLY A 61 3.44 -4.00 -20.77
C GLY A 61 2.71 -3.04 -21.73
N PRO A 62 1.72 -3.57 -22.47
CA PRO A 62 1.00 -2.82 -23.50
C PRO A 62 -0.07 -1.87 -22.94
N ARG A 63 -0.31 -1.87 -21.64
CA ARG A 63 -1.34 -1.07 -20.96
C ARG A 63 -0.80 -0.48 -19.68
N PHE A 64 -1.49 0.53 -19.18
CA PHE A 64 -1.29 1.06 -17.84
C PHE A 64 -2.20 0.34 -16.84
N GLY A 65 -1.72 0.14 -15.61
CA GLY A 65 -2.50 -0.42 -14.52
C GLY A 65 -3.58 0.53 -14.02
N ASP A 66 -4.62 -0.01 -13.41
CA ASP A 66 -5.60 0.81 -12.68
C ASP A 66 -5.08 1.26 -11.32
N VAL A 67 -4.08 0.56 -10.82
CA VAL A 67 -3.32 0.93 -9.63
C VAL A 67 -1.87 1.10 -10.04
N ALA A 68 -1.20 2.15 -9.56
CA ALA A 68 0.23 2.34 -9.72
C ALA A 68 0.86 2.60 -8.35
N PHE A 69 2.02 1.97 -8.10
CA PHE A 69 2.72 2.05 -6.83
C PHE A 69 3.94 2.95 -6.95
N GLY A 70 4.23 3.71 -5.89
CA GLY A 70 5.37 4.59 -5.78
C GLY A 70 6.33 4.20 -4.67
N SER A 71 7.23 5.11 -4.33
CA SER A 71 8.27 4.92 -3.32
C SER A 71 7.77 5.09 -1.88
N VAL A 72 6.61 5.72 -1.70
CA VAL A 72 6.00 6.01 -0.40
C VAL A 72 4.72 5.18 -0.19
N ASP A 73 4.07 5.35 0.96
CA ASP A 73 2.83 4.63 1.29
C ASP A 73 1.64 5.02 0.42
N ASP A 74 1.76 6.09 -0.35
CA ASP A 74 0.74 6.51 -1.31
C ASP A 74 0.75 5.61 -2.56
N PHE A 75 -0.39 5.50 -3.21
CA PHE A 75 -0.50 4.89 -4.51
C PHE A 75 -1.50 5.65 -5.38
N LEU A 76 -1.44 5.41 -6.68
CA LEU A 76 -2.33 6.05 -7.63
C LEU A 76 -3.41 5.07 -8.07
N VAL A 77 -4.58 5.61 -8.33
CA VAL A 77 -5.70 4.86 -8.93
C VAL A 77 -6.20 5.56 -10.18
N SER A 78 -6.57 4.79 -11.21
CA SER A 78 -7.11 5.32 -12.46
C SER A 78 -8.49 5.96 -12.26
N ALA A 79 -8.90 6.84 -13.18
CA ALA A 79 -10.25 7.41 -13.16
C ALA A 79 -11.33 6.30 -13.14
N ARG A 80 -11.13 5.20 -13.88
CA ARG A 80 -12.04 4.05 -13.86
C ARG A 80 -12.18 3.42 -12.48
N PHE A 81 -11.08 3.35 -11.74
CA PHE A 81 -11.11 2.87 -10.36
C PHE A 81 -11.87 3.85 -9.45
N VAL A 82 -11.64 5.16 -9.60
CA VAL A 82 -12.33 6.20 -8.81
C VAL A 82 -13.84 6.12 -9.00
N ASP A 83 -14.31 6.02 -10.26
CA ASP A 83 -15.74 5.92 -10.56
C ASP A 83 -16.37 4.66 -9.94
N ALA A 84 -15.70 3.52 -10.08
CA ALA A 84 -16.17 2.28 -9.48
C ALA A 84 -16.16 2.33 -7.95
N TRP A 85 -15.10 2.91 -7.34
CA TRP A 85 -15.01 3.08 -5.90
C TRP A 85 -16.16 3.92 -5.35
N ALA A 86 -16.45 5.05 -5.97
CA ALA A 86 -17.53 5.93 -5.55
C ALA A 86 -18.92 5.23 -5.56
N ALA A 87 -19.13 4.26 -6.45
CA ALA A 87 -20.37 3.49 -6.56
C ALA A 87 -20.41 2.25 -5.64
N SER A 88 -19.27 1.81 -5.07
CA SER A 88 -19.15 0.51 -4.40
C SER A 88 -19.67 0.47 -2.97
N GLY A 89 -19.74 1.62 -2.29
CA GLY A 89 -19.99 1.69 -0.86
C GLY A 89 -18.84 1.12 0.00
N LEU A 90 -17.65 0.90 -0.58
CA LEU A 90 -16.45 0.55 0.17
C LEU A 90 -15.92 1.78 0.92
N VAL A 91 -15.22 1.52 2.02
CA VAL A 91 -14.65 2.57 2.87
C VAL A 91 -13.16 2.32 3.13
N GLY A 92 -12.43 3.40 3.34
CA GLY A 92 -11.00 3.34 3.66
C GLY A 92 -10.18 4.32 2.83
N LEU A 93 -10.18 4.22 1.50
CA LEU A 93 -9.45 5.18 0.69
C LEU A 93 -10.02 6.60 0.81
N THR A 94 -9.11 7.55 0.91
CA THR A 94 -9.42 8.99 0.95
C THR A 94 -8.43 9.76 0.07
N GLY A 95 -8.69 11.05 -0.14
CA GLY A 95 -7.88 11.93 -0.97
C GLY A 95 -8.49 12.00 -2.37
N PHE A 96 -8.14 11.08 -3.25
CA PHE A 96 -8.50 11.12 -4.67
C PHE A 96 -8.07 12.43 -5.35
N ASP A 97 -6.85 12.87 -5.01
CA ASP A 97 -6.27 14.11 -5.51
C ASP A 97 -5.74 13.89 -6.94
N PRO A 98 -6.10 14.75 -7.92
CA PRO A 98 -5.60 14.62 -9.28
C PRO A 98 -4.07 14.67 -9.36
N VAL A 99 -3.50 13.90 -10.28
CA VAL A 99 -2.05 13.80 -10.50
C VAL A 99 -1.68 14.30 -11.87
N GLU A 100 -0.65 15.14 -11.95
CA GLU A 100 -0.01 15.55 -13.20
C GLU A 100 1.06 14.52 -13.59
N ILE A 101 0.91 13.90 -14.76
CA ILE A 101 1.92 13.00 -15.33
C ILE A 101 2.88 13.85 -16.16
N VAL A 102 4.10 14.06 -15.67
CA VAL A 102 5.10 14.91 -16.34
C VAL A 102 5.95 14.14 -17.32
N LYS A 103 6.04 12.80 -17.16
CA LYS A 103 6.78 11.93 -18.06
C LYS A 103 6.20 10.52 -18.05
N VAL A 104 6.20 9.90 -19.21
CA VAL A 104 5.80 8.51 -19.38
C VAL A 104 6.96 7.71 -19.97
N SER A 105 7.27 6.60 -19.34
CA SER A 105 8.24 5.62 -19.83
C SER A 105 7.56 4.28 -20.03
N GLN A 106 7.33 3.89 -21.30
CA GLN A 106 6.78 2.58 -21.62
C GLN A 106 7.90 1.65 -22.11
N ARG A 107 8.08 0.53 -21.41
CA ARG A 107 9.22 -0.39 -21.58
C ARG A 107 8.94 -1.57 -22.51
N THR A 108 7.82 -1.61 -23.20
CA THR A 108 7.48 -2.63 -24.19
C THR A 108 7.10 -2.03 -25.54
N LYS A 109 7.58 -2.63 -26.62
CA LYS A 109 7.16 -2.28 -27.97
C LYS A 109 5.68 -2.65 -28.14
N GLY A 110 4.82 -1.69 -28.43
CA GLY A 110 3.43 -2.06 -28.71
C GLY A 110 2.38 -0.96 -28.66
N GLY A 111 2.73 0.28 -28.79
CA GLY A 111 1.76 1.33 -29.08
C GLY A 111 1.86 2.56 -28.18
N ASP A 112 1.57 3.70 -28.78
CA ASP A 112 1.41 4.98 -28.09
C ASP A 112 0.06 4.99 -27.32
N VAL A 113 -0.03 4.15 -26.29
CA VAL A 113 -1.21 4.17 -25.41
C VAL A 113 -1.02 5.30 -24.41
N LEU A 114 -1.93 6.25 -24.42
CA LEU A 114 -1.94 7.30 -23.41
C LEU A 114 -2.29 6.73 -22.04
N PRO A 115 -1.61 7.18 -20.98
CA PRO A 115 -1.99 6.79 -19.63
C PRO A 115 -3.38 7.32 -19.29
N PRO A 116 -4.16 6.60 -18.48
CA PRO A 116 -5.39 7.15 -17.93
C PRO A 116 -5.08 8.33 -17.00
N ALA A 117 -6.08 9.15 -16.72
CA ALA A 117 -5.98 10.07 -15.60
C ALA A 117 -5.86 9.28 -14.29
N TYR A 118 -4.99 9.74 -13.41
CA TYR A 118 -4.78 9.14 -12.10
C TYR A 118 -5.11 10.11 -10.99
N CYS A 119 -5.56 9.54 -9.87
CA CYS A 119 -5.67 10.23 -8.59
C CYS A 119 -4.75 9.55 -7.58
N ARG A 120 -4.09 10.36 -6.78
CA ARG A 120 -3.38 9.90 -5.60
C ARG A 120 -4.41 9.61 -4.50
N VAL A 121 -4.23 8.52 -3.76
CA VAL A 121 -5.10 8.12 -2.66
C VAL A 121 -4.32 7.82 -1.40
N ASN A 122 -4.97 8.05 -0.26
CA ASN A 122 -4.45 7.71 1.06
C ASN A 122 -5.10 6.45 1.59
N THR A 123 -4.30 5.60 2.20
CA THR A 123 -4.76 4.46 3.01
C THR A 123 -4.83 4.88 4.47
N PRO A 124 -5.96 4.75 5.17
CA PRO A 124 -6.07 5.14 6.57
C PRO A 124 -5.35 4.17 7.49
N PHE A 125 -5.01 4.65 8.68
CA PHE A 125 -4.51 3.84 9.78
C PHE A 125 -5.71 3.38 10.63
N SER A 126 -5.99 2.08 10.59
CA SER A 126 -7.14 1.49 11.30
C SER A 126 -6.91 1.41 12.81
N ARG A 127 -7.98 1.16 13.54
CA ARG A 127 -7.91 0.74 14.95
C ARG A 127 -7.55 -0.74 15.12
N ALA A 128 -7.68 -1.55 14.07
CA ALA A 128 -7.26 -2.95 14.10
C ALA A 128 -5.74 -3.06 14.28
N ALA A 129 -5.31 -4.03 15.06
CA ALA A 129 -3.90 -4.29 15.32
C ALA A 129 -3.49 -5.67 14.82
N ILE A 130 -2.20 -5.83 14.54
CA ILE A 130 -1.59 -7.12 14.24
C ILE A 130 -1.47 -7.94 15.53
N ASP A 131 -1.83 -9.21 15.49
CA ASP A 131 -1.43 -10.19 16.50
C ASP A 131 0.00 -10.62 16.19
N GLU A 132 0.96 -10.04 16.92
CA GLU A 132 2.38 -10.28 16.66
C GLU A 132 2.77 -11.75 16.84
N GLN A 133 2.20 -12.43 17.84
CA GLN A 133 2.52 -13.82 18.13
C GLN A 133 1.96 -14.75 17.05
N ALA A 134 0.67 -14.63 16.73
CA ALA A 134 0.02 -15.45 15.71
C ALA A 134 0.58 -15.18 14.32
N SER A 135 1.08 -13.97 14.08
CA SER A 135 1.72 -13.56 12.81
C SER A 135 3.20 -13.98 12.70
N GLY A 136 3.80 -14.49 13.78
CA GLY A 136 5.20 -14.89 13.79
C GLY A 136 6.17 -13.72 13.59
N ILE A 137 5.82 -12.52 14.08
CA ILE A 137 6.66 -11.34 13.92
C ILE A 137 7.93 -11.44 14.76
N ARG A 138 9.07 -11.15 14.13
CA ARG A 138 10.36 -10.95 14.81
C ARG A 138 10.84 -9.54 14.57
N TRP A 139 11.11 -8.85 15.67
CA TRP A 139 11.66 -7.51 15.68
C TRP A 139 13.16 -7.51 15.92
N GLU A 140 13.82 -6.51 15.35
CA GLU A 140 15.17 -6.11 15.72
C GLU A 140 15.16 -4.68 16.22
N GLY A 141 15.85 -4.42 17.33
CA GLY A 141 15.87 -3.11 17.99
C GLY A 141 14.53 -2.71 18.60
N GLY A 142 14.45 -1.46 19.01
CA GLY A 142 13.26 -0.86 19.57
C GLY A 142 13.17 -0.95 21.09
N GLY A 143 12.24 -0.16 21.64
CA GLY A 143 11.93 -0.03 23.06
C GLY A 143 10.60 -0.65 23.46
N SER A 144 9.97 -0.07 24.48
CA SER A 144 8.65 -0.46 24.92
C SER A 144 7.59 -0.23 23.84
N ILE A 145 6.64 -1.16 23.73
CA ILE A 145 5.54 -1.07 22.78
C ILE A 145 4.53 -0.03 23.26
N CYS A 146 4.15 0.90 22.42
CA CYS A 146 3.01 1.77 22.69
C CYS A 146 1.71 0.94 22.68
N SER A 147 0.93 1.01 23.75
CA SER A 147 -0.34 0.28 23.86
C SER A 147 -1.37 0.73 22.80
N GLU A 148 -1.29 1.99 22.36
CA GLU A 148 -2.26 2.55 21.42
C GLU A 148 -1.91 2.22 19.96
N CYS A 149 -0.73 2.57 19.48
CA CYS A 149 -0.36 2.40 18.06
C CYS A 149 0.59 1.22 17.78
N ARG A 150 1.02 0.51 18.79
CA ARG A 150 1.97 -0.63 18.72
C ARG A 150 3.37 -0.23 18.22
N PHE A 151 3.68 1.07 18.16
CA PHE A 151 5.00 1.54 17.78
C PHE A 151 6.04 1.18 18.85
N ARG A 152 7.20 0.69 18.42
CA ARG A 152 8.31 0.24 19.28
C ARG A 152 9.47 1.23 19.36
N GLY A 153 9.27 2.46 18.86
CA GLY A 153 10.32 3.47 18.80
C GLY A 153 11.12 3.45 17.49
N TYR A 154 11.86 4.53 17.27
CA TYR A 154 12.73 4.64 16.10
C TYR A 154 13.86 3.62 16.18
N GLY A 155 14.23 3.05 15.04
CA GLY A 155 15.23 1.99 14.95
C GLY A 155 14.70 0.58 15.19
N SER A 156 13.39 0.42 15.45
CA SER A 156 12.75 -0.91 15.42
C SER A 156 12.43 -1.30 13.98
N THR A 157 12.76 -2.53 13.61
CA THR A 157 12.50 -3.08 12.28
C THR A 157 11.91 -4.48 12.39
N ILE A 158 10.88 -4.77 11.61
CA ILE A 158 10.39 -6.14 11.47
C ILE A 158 11.36 -6.89 10.57
N LYS A 159 12.04 -7.91 11.09
CA LYS A 159 12.96 -8.77 10.34
C LYS A 159 12.24 -9.94 9.68
N ARG A 160 11.17 -10.40 10.30
CA ARG A 160 10.39 -11.53 9.81
C ARG A 160 8.92 -11.33 10.13
N LEU A 161 8.10 -11.67 9.17
CA LEU A 161 6.66 -11.86 9.29
C LEU A 161 6.34 -13.19 8.59
N ASP A 162 5.66 -14.11 9.26
CA ASP A 162 5.30 -15.41 8.67
C ASP A 162 3.91 -15.39 8.02
N ARG A 163 3.02 -14.53 8.50
CA ARG A 163 1.66 -14.32 7.98
C ARG A 163 1.07 -13.04 8.58
N VAL A 164 -0.07 -12.59 8.06
CA VAL A 164 -0.82 -11.49 8.67
C VAL A 164 -2.03 -12.05 9.43
N VAL A 165 -2.04 -11.88 10.74
CA VAL A 165 -3.16 -12.21 11.62
C VAL A 165 -3.52 -10.95 12.40
N LEU A 166 -4.77 -10.52 12.33
CA LEU A 166 -5.26 -9.40 13.13
C LEU A 166 -5.77 -9.86 14.49
N GLU A 167 -5.64 -9.00 15.51
CA GLU A 167 -6.31 -9.19 16.78
C GLU A 167 -7.83 -9.31 16.57
N THR A 168 -8.51 -10.04 17.44
CA THR A 168 -9.96 -10.28 17.29
C THR A 168 -10.80 -9.02 17.51
N ALA A 169 -10.24 -8.03 18.22
CA ALA A 169 -10.88 -6.73 18.50
C ALA A 169 -9.82 -5.64 18.72
N PRO A 170 -10.09 -4.38 18.30
CA PRO A 170 -11.25 -3.98 17.53
C PRO A 170 -11.15 -4.44 16.06
N ARG A 171 -12.29 -4.78 15.46
CA ARG A 171 -12.35 -5.09 14.04
C ARG A 171 -12.16 -3.81 13.20
N PRO A 172 -11.50 -3.88 12.04
CA PRO A 172 -11.41 -2.73 11.15
C PRO A 172 -12.80 -2.35 10.64
N ALA A 173 -13.04 -1.06 10.54
CA ALA A 173 -14.23 -0.51 9.88
C ALA A 173 -13.99 -0.29 8.38
N GLU A 174 -12.73 -0.25 7.98
CA GLU A 174 -12.27 0.05 6.64
C GLU A 174 -12.12 -1.22 5.79
N ASP A 175 -12.37 -1.10 4.49
CA ASP A 175 -12.16 -2.17 3.52
C ASP A 175 -10.71 -2.25 3.02
N ILE A 176 -9.94 -1.16 3.20
CA ILE A 176 -8.50 -1.12 2.97
C ILE A 176 -7.85 -0.17 3.99
N PHE A 177 -6.77 -0.62 4.64
CA PHE A 177 -6.19 0.08 5.77
C PHE A 177 -4.77 -0.39 6.09
N PHE A 178 -4.06 0.39 6.93
CA PHE A 178 -2.87 -0.07 7.65
C PHE A 178 -3.25 -0.51 9.07
N ALA A 179 -2.78 -1.67 9.50
CA ALA A 179 -2.98 -2.16 10.87
C ALA A 179 -1.93 -1.58 11.82
N ARG A 180 -2.31 -1.39 13.08
CA ARG A 180 -1.37 -1.05 14.16
C ARG A 180 -0.34 -2.14 14.33
N GLY A 181 0.92 -1.76 14.45
CA GLY A 181 2.05 -2.68 14.59
C GLY A 181 2.53 -3.32 13.28
N LEU A 182 1.89 -3.03 12.14
CA LEU A 182 2.33 -3.51 10.83
C LEU A 182 2.36 -2.37 9.82
N TRP A 183 3.48 -1.67 9.77
CA TRP A 183 3.67 -0.49 8.93
C TRP A 183 3.98 -0.85 7.48
N GLY A 184 3.50 -0.03 6.54
CA GLY A 184 3.78 -0.20 5.12
C GLY A 184 3.08 -1.39 4.44
N VAL A 185 2.29 -2.18 5.19
CA VAL A 185 1.53 -3.31 4.64
C VAL A 185 0.05 -2.93 4.58
N ARG A 186 -0.48 -2.78 3.36
CA ARG A 186 -1.90 -2.48 3.13
C ARG A 186 -2.73 -3.74 3.24
N ILE A 187 -3.65 -3.75 4.19
CA ILE A 187 -4.56 -4.87 4.41
C ILE A 187 -5.91 -4.52 3.79
N ALA A 188 -6.48 -5.45 3.07
CA ALA A 188 -7.75 -5.31 2.39
C ALA A 188 -8.76 -6.36 2.86
N SER A 189 -10.03 -5.98 2.91
CA SER A 189 -11.15 -6.89 3.21
C SER A 189 -11.48 -7.78 2.01
N GLU A 190 -12.24 -8.84 2.25
CA GLU A 190 -12.80 -9.67 1.19
C GLU A 190 -13.72 -8.88 0.23
N ARG A 191 -14.44 -7.86 0.75
CA ARG A 191 -15.24 -6.96 -0.08
C ARG A 191 -14.38 -6.19 -1.08
N PHE A 192 -13.22 -5.67 -0.64
CA PHE A 192 -12.27 -5.00 -1.53
C PHE A 192 -11.68 -5.98 -2.57
N ALA A 193 -11.36 -7.19 -2.15
CA ALA A 193 -10.85 -8.21 -3.08
C ALA A 193 -11.88 -8.58 -4.15
N THR A 194 -13.13 -8.78 -3.77
CA THR A 194 -14.25 -9.02 -4.68
C THR A 194 -14.44 -7.85 -5.65
N PHE A 195 -14.43 -6.62 -5.14
CA PHE A 195 -14.52 -5.40 -5.94
C PHE A 195 -13.42 -5.33 -7.01
N CYS A 196 -12.18 -5.60 -6.64
CA CYS A 196 -11.08 -5.60 -7.60
C CYS A 196 -11.24 -6.68 -8.67
N ALA A 197 -11.70 -7.86 -8.30
CA ALA A 197 -11.92 -8.99 -9.20
C ALA A 197 -13.08 -8.74 -10.18
N GLU A 198 -14.22 -8.25 -9.71
CA GLU A 198 -15.39 -7.96 -10.53
C GLU A 198 -15.10 -6.89 -11.59
N HIS A 199 -14.39 -5.85 -11.21
CA HIS A 199 -13.98 -4.79 -12.13
C HIS A 199 -12.77 -5.16 -12.98
N LYS A 200 -12.07 -6.27 -12.70
CA LYS A 200 -10.87 -6.72 -13.41
C LYS A 200 -9.80 -5.61 -13.49
N PHE A 201 -9.54 -4.96 -12.36
CA PHE A 201 -8.52 -3.91 -12.31
C PHE A 201 -7.13 -4.47 -12.59
N LEU A 202 -6.36 -3.71 -13.34
CA LEU A 202 -4.99 -4.07 -13.72
C LEU A 202 -3.99 -3.57 -12.68
N ASN A 203 -2.88 -4.30 -12.55
CA ASN A 203 -1.78 -4.01 -11.61
C ASN A 203 -2.23 -4.09 -10.14
N VAL A 204 -3.11 -5.04 -9.84
CA VAL A 204 -3.57 -5.34 -8.48
C VAL A 204 -3.14 -6.76 -8.14
N LYS A 205 -2.35 -6.90 -7.09
CA LYS A 205 -2.00 -8.20 -6.50
C LYS A 205 -2.54 -8.25 -5.08
N LEU A 206 -3.42 -9.20 -4.82
CA LEU A 206 -4.02 -9.44 -3.51
C LEU A 206 -3.62 -10.84 -3.05
N THR A 207 -2.72 -10.88 -2.07
CA THR A 207 -2.26 -12.12 -1.45
C THR A 207 -3.09 -12.39 -0.20
N PRO A 208 -3.69 -13.59 -0.04
CA PRO A 208 -4.36 -13.94 1.22
C PRO A 208 -3.44 -13.66 2.43
N ALA A 209 -3.98 -13.05 3.45
CA ALA A 209 -3.23 -12.59 4.62
C ALA A 209 -2.41 -13.70 5.29
N GLU A 210 -2.97 -14.91 5.34
CA GLU A 210 -2.31 -16.11 5.86
C GLU A 210 -1.12 -16.59 5.01
N ASN A 211 -1.04 -16.18 3.75
CA ASN A 211 0.02 -16.55 2.81
C ASN A 211 1.06 -15.43 2.61
N PHE A 212 0.78 -14.23 3.11
CA PHE A 212 1.71 -13.12 3.00
C PHE A 212 2.83 -13.22 4.03
N SER A 213 4.07 -13.20 3.58
CA SER A 213 5.24 -13.28 4.46
C SER A 213 6.43 -12.52 3.88
N PHE A 214 7.33 -12.08 4.74
CA PHE A 214 8.64 -11.54 4.31
C PHE A 214 9.74 -11.83 5.33
N ARG A 215 10.99 -11.80 4.85
CA ARG A 215 12.20 -11.98 5.67
C ARG A 215 13.29 -11.07 5.16
N TYR A 216 13.85 -10.26 6.05
CA TYR A 216 14.97 -9.37 5.78
C TYR A 216 16.28 -9.83 6.40
N ASP A 217 16.38 -11.08 6.85
CA ASP A 217 17.56 -11.63 7.52
C ASP A 217 18.83 -11.59 6.64
N HIS A 218 18.64 -11.59 5.31
CA HIS A 218 19.73 -11.58 4.33
C HIS A 218 20.23 -10.18 3.96
N LEU A 219 19.51 -9.11 4.30
CA LEU A 219 19.87 -7.74 3.95
C LEU A 219 20.89 -7.15 4.93
N TYR A 220 21.03 -7.74 6.12
CA TYR A 220 21.95 -7.31 7.15
C TYR A 220 22.61 -8.55 7.78
N PRO A 221 23.63 -9.14 7.11
CA PRO A 221 24.39 -10.22 7.74
C PRO A 221 24.96 -9.70 9.05
N LYS A 222 24.81 -10.48 10.13
CA LYS A 222 25.46 -10.16 11.40
C LYS A 222 26.96 -10.10 11.17
N THR A 223 27.55 -8.93 11.31
CA THR A 223 29.00 -8.73 11.42
C THR A 223 29.51 -9.36 12.68
#